data_b2dfd7ebde7b4bad6ec2c442fa9a9438
#
_entry.id   b2dfd7ebde7b4bad6ec2c442fa9a9438
#
_cell.length_a   1.000
_cell.length_b   1.000
_cell.length_c   1.000
_cell.angle_alpha   90.00
_cell.angle_beta   90.00
_cell.angle_gamma   90.00
#
_symmetry.space_group_name_H-M   'P 1'
#
loop_
_entity.id
_entity.type
_entity.pdbx_description
1 polymer ?
#
loop_
_entity_poly.entity_id
_entity_poly.type
_entity_poly.pdbx_seq_one_letter_code
_entity_poly.pdbx_strand_id
1 'polypeptide(L)'
;EITNLRKAYAGGFEALKGVNLKIEQGEILALLGPNGAGKTTLISTICGITTATEGTVTVGGHDTVTDYRQARSMVGLVPQEINLEPFERVVNTVAFSRGLFGKPTNDAAIEKILRQLSLWDKKNNQIRELSGGMKRRVLIAKALAHEPRVLFLDEPTAGVDVELRRDMWEIVAGLKADGVTIILTTHYIEEAEAIADRIGIIAEGELLLVEDKDKLMARMGKKQ
;
A
#
# COMPACT_ATOMS: atom_id res chain seq x y z
N GLU A 1 -1.28 -0.74 -14.46
CA GLU A 1 -0.35 -1.45 -15.34
C GLU A 1 1.00 -0.72 -15.38
N ILE A 2 2.07 -1.49 -15.36
CA ILE A 2 3.46 -1.00 -15.33
C ILE A 2 4.18 -1.64 -16.51
N THR A 3 4.81 -0.80 -17.36
CA THR A 3 5.49 -1.26 -18.57
C THR A 3 6.91 -0.73 -18.61
N ASN A 4 7.88 -1.65 -18.64
CA ASN A 4 9.32 -1.38 -18.75
C ASN A 4 9.81 -0.29 -17.79
N LEU A 5 9.37 -0.33 -16.55
CA LEU A 5 9.65 0.71 -15.56
C LEU A 5 11.11 0.64 -15.11
N ARG A 6 11.85 1.71 -15.34
CA ARG A 6 13.24 1.88 -14.89
C ARG A 6 13.35 3.08 -13.95
N LYS A 7 14.19 2.94 -12.95
CA LYS A 7 14.55 4.04 -12.07
C LYS A 7 16.04 3.99 -11.75
N ALA A 8 16.78 4.97 -12.25
CA ALA A 8 18.16 5.24 -11.90
C ALA A 8 18.25 6.51 -11.04
N TYR A 9 19.10 6.47 -10.03
CA TYR A 9 19.44 7.62 -9.19
C TYR A 9 20.78 8.24 -9.61
N ALA A 10 21.05 9.44 -9.10
CA ALA A 10 22.33 10.09 -9.30
C ALA A 10 23.48 9.16 -8.83
N GLY A 11 24.52 9.03 -9.65
CA GLY A 11 25.62 8.09 -9.38
C GLY A 11 25.49 6.73 -10.07
N GLY A 12 24.44 6.53 -10.90
CA GLY A 12 24.29 5.33 -11.74
C GLY A 12 23.69 4.12 -11.05
N PHE A 13 23.21 4.26 -9.80
CA PHE A 13 22.50 3.17 -9.13
C PHE A 13 21.12 2.98 -9.74
N GLU A 14 20.90 1.83 -10.35
CA GLU A 14 19.63 1.46 -10.98
C GLU A 14 18.79 0.66 -9.97
N ALA A 15 17.76 1.32 -9.41
CA ALA A 15 16.89 0.75 -8.40
C ALA A 15 15.75 -0.10 -8.99
N LEU A 16 15.34 0.18 -10.25
CA LEU A 16 14.38 -0.61 -11.01
C LEU A 16 14.92 -0.80 -12.43
N LYS A 17 14.89 -2.04 -12.92
CA LYS A 17 15.56 -2.49 -14.15
C LYS A 17 14.60 -3.05 -15.20
N GLY A 18 13.56 -2.29 -15.54
CA GLY A 18 12.60 -2.70 -16.57
C GLY A 18 11.48 -3.58 -16.01
N VAL A 19 10.84 -3.14 -14.94
CA VAL A 19 9.74 -3.86 -14.29
C VAL A 19 8.49 -3.81 -15.17
N ASN A 20 7.88 -4.98 -15.41
CA ASN A 20 6.59 -5.13 -16.06
C ASN A 20 5.63 -5.82 -15.08
N LEU A 21 4.48 -5.20 -14.81
CA LEU A 21 3.52 -5.73 -13.86
C LEU A 21 2.11 -5.28 -14.21
N LYS A 22 1.20 -6.23 -14.29
CA LYS A 22 -0.24 -5.98 -14.37
C LYS A 22 -0.89 -6.43 -13.08
N ILE A 23 -1.62 -5.52 -12.44
CA ILE A 23 -2.38 -5.74 -11.21
C ILE A 23 -3.85 -5.72 -11.58
N GLU A 24 -4.58 -6.74 -11.15
CA GLU A 24 -6.00 -6.87 -11.44
C GLU A 24 -6.85 -6.16 -10.37
N GLN A 25 -8.00 -5.66 -10.79
CA GLN A 25 -8.91 -4.96 -9.87
C GLN A 25 -9.45 -5.91 -8.80
N GLY A 26 -9.41 -5.49 -7.56
CA GLY A 26 -9.98 -6.23 -6.42
C GLY A 26 -9.08 -7.37 -5.90
N GLU A 27 -7.85 -7.51 -6.42
CA GLU A 27 -6.89 -8.47 -5.87
C GLU A 27 -6.04 -7.89 -4.74
N ILE A 28 -5.46 -8.78 -3.95
CA ILE A 28 -4.32 -8.47 -3.08
C ILE A 28 -3.07 -9.05 -3.74
N LEU A 29 -2.18 -8.16 -4.18
CA LEU A 29 -0.85 -8.53 -4.67
C LEU A 29 0.20 -8.27 -3.59
N ALA A 30 0.91 -9.30 -3.16
CA ALA A 30 2.07 -9.16 -2.29
C ALA A 30 3.36 -9.09 -3.13
N LEU A 31 4.16 -8.05 -2.91
CA LEU A 31 5.51 -7.93 -3.47
C LEU A 31 6.52 -8.40 -2.42
N LEU A 32 7.05 -9.59 -2.63
CA LEU A 32 8.00 -10.25 -1.74
C LEU A 32 9.43 -10.01 -2.22
N GLY A 33 10.29 -9.57 -1.33
CA GLY A 33 11.71 -9.39 -1.62
C GLY A 33 12.50 -8.85 -0.44
N PRO A 34 13.82 -9.01 -0.44
CA PRO A 34 14.68 -8.52 0.62
C PRO A 34 14.69 -6.99 0.71
N ASN A 35 15.24 -6.46 1.79
CA ASN A 35 15.49 -5.03 1.90
C ASN A 35 16.45 -4.59 0.78
N GLY A 36 16.15 -3.43 0.18
CA GLY A 36 16.91 -2.93 -0.96
C GLY A 36 16.55 -3.55 -2.31
N ALA A 37 15.57 -4.46 -2.39
CA ALA A 37 15.14 -5.08 -3.64
C ALA A 37 14.46 -4.13 -4.64
N GLY A 38 14.10 -2.91 -4.22
CA GLY A 38 13.39 -1.94 -5.05
C GLY A 38 11.89 -1.80 -4.74
N LYS A 39 11.35 -2.48 -3.72
CA LYS A 39 9.92 -2.48 -3.37
C LYS A 39 9.38 -1.07 -3.11
N THR A 40 10.00 -0.32 -2.18
CA THR A 40 9.61 1.05 -1.86
C THR A 40 9.79 1.99 -3.06
N THR A 41 10.84 1.82 -3.85
CA THR A 41 11.05 2.60 -5.08
C THR A 41 9.95 2.34 -6.10
N LEU A 42 9.52 1.09 -6.27
CA LEU A 42 8.41 0.73 -7.15
C LEU A 42 7.11 1.41 -6.71
N ILE A 43 6.73 1.28 -5.44
CA ILE A 43 5.55 1.94 -4.88
C ILE A 43 5.63 3.46 -5.04
N SER A 44 6.76 4.06 -4.67
CA SER A 44 6.95 5.53 -4.76
C SER A 44 6.83 6.04 -6.19
N THR A 45 7.27 5.26 -7.17
CA THR A 45 7.16 5.61 -8.59
C THR A 45 5.70 5.50 -9.07
N ILE A 46 4.99 4.43 -8.69
CA ILE A 46 3.56 4.27 -9.02
C ILE A 46 2.73 5.39 -8.41
N CYS A 47 2.99 5.74 -7.15
CA CYS A 47 2.27 6.82 -6.44
C CYS A 47 2.68 8.22 -6.90
N GLY A 48 3.64 8.36 -7.81
CA GLY A 48 4.10 9.64 -8.34
C GLY A 48 4.91 10.50 -7.36
N ILE A 49 5.49 9.87 -6.32
CA ILE A 49 6.41 10.53 -5.39
C ILE A 49 7.80 10.63 -6.03
N THR A 50 8.19 9.60 -6.75
CA THR A 50 9.46 9.51 -7.47
C THR A 50 9.17 9.43 -8.97
N THR A 51 9.90 10.19 -9.78
CA THR A 51 9.77 10.15 -11.24
C THR A 51 10.53 8.94 -11.79
N ALA A 52 9.90 8.19 -12.69
CA ALA A 52 10.56 7.13 -13.45
C ALA A 52 11.67 7.71 -14.35
N THR A 53 12.73 6.93 -14.57
CA THR A 53 13.74 7.26 -15.61
C THR A 53 13.24 6.88 -16.97
N GLU A 54 12.62 5.70 -17.09
CA GLU A 54 12.01 5.18 -18.31
C GLU A 54 10.77 4.35 -17.96
N GLY A 55 9.96 4.08 -18.99
CA GLY A 55 8.75 3.27 -18.85
C GLY A 55 7.52 4.08 -18.48
N THR A 56 6.39 3.39 -18.35
CA THR A 56 5.08 4.00 -18.08
C THR A 56 4.35 3.26 -16.98
N VAL A 57 3.55 4.03 -16.23
CA VAL A 57 2.64 3.50 -15.20
C VAL A 57 1.26 4.09 -15.43
N THR A 58 0.24 3.25 -15.50
CA THR A 58 -1.15 3.68 -15.53
C THR A 58 -1.94 3.12 -14.35
N VAL A 59 -2.83 3.93 -13.80
CA VAL A 59 -3.79 3.55 -12.76
C VAL A 59 -5.19 3.83 -13.27
N GLY A 60 -6.01 2.78 -13.35
CA GLY A 60 -7.37 2.91 -13.90
C GLY A 60 -7.39 3.50 -15.33
N GLY A 61 -6.37 3.24 -16.14
CA GLY A 61 -6.22 3.77 -17.49
C GLY A 61 -5.61 5.18 -17.56
N HIS A 62 -5.31 5.83 -16.44
CA HIS A 62 -4.69 7.16 -16.38
C HIS A 62 -3.18 7.05 -16.16
N ASP A 63 -2.41 7.68 -17.02
CA ASP A 63 -0.95 7.75 -16.87
C ASP A 63 -0.55 8.60 -15.66
N THR A 64 0.37 8.09 -14.86
CA THR A 64 0.78 8.75 -13.59
C THR A 64 1.58 10.04 -13.79
N VAL A 65 2.01 10.35 -15.01
CA VAL A 65 2.75 11.56 -15.37
C VAL A 65 1.85 12.54 -16.09
N THR A 66 1.20 12.14 -17.19
CA THR A 66 0.37 13.02 -18.03
C THR A 66 -1.00 13.29 -17.42
N ASP A 67 -1.61 12.28 -16.78
CA ASP A 67 -2.93 12.34 -16.12
C ASP A 67 -2.79 12.23 -14.59
N TYR A 68 -1.73 12.80 -14.03
CA TYR A 68 -1.34 12.58 -12.63
C TYR A 68 -2.45 12.89 -11.61
N ARG A 69 -3.32 13.84 -11.87
CA ARG A 69 -4.42 14.20 -10.94
C ARG A 69 -5.44 13.05 -10.83
N GLN A 70 -5.85 12.48 -11.95
CA GLN A 70 -6.78 11.35 -12.01
C GLN A 70 -6.12 10.11 -11.42
N ALA A 71 -4.90 9.80 -11.83
CA ALA A 71 -4.15 8.66 -11.32
C ALA A 71 -3.98 8.72 -9.79
N ARG A 72 -3.52 9.85 -9.24
CA ARG A 72 -3.32 10.02 -7.79
C ARG A 72 -4.62 10.02 -7.00
N SER A 73 -5.72 10.51 -7.56
CA SER A 73 -7.02 10.47 -6.88
C SER A 73 -7.53 9.04 -6.62
N MET A 74 -7.03 8.07 -7.36
CA MET A 74 -7.38 6.64 -7.23
C MET A 74 -6.44 5.85 -6.32
N VAL A 75 -5.37 6.46 -5.83
CA VAL A 75 -4.31 5.78 -5.08
C VAL A 75 -4.25 6.29 -3.64
N GLY A 76 -4.22 5.38 -2.69
CA GLY A 76 -3.84 5.63 -1.30
C GLY A 76 -2.50 4.97 -0.99
N LEU A 77 -1.68 5.61 -0.17
CA LEU A 77 -0.38 5.09 0.25
C LEU A 77 -0.26 5.11 1.77
N VAL A 78 0.09 3.97 2.33
CA VAL A 78 0.50 3.81 3.73
C VAL A 78 2.00 3.53 3.75
N PRO A 79 2.82 4.51 4.18
CA PRO A 79 4.26 4.33 4.24
C PRO A 79 4.67 3.40 5.40
N GLN A 80 5.88 2.88 5.32
CA GLN A 80 6.47 2.05 6.37
C GLN A 80 6.59 2.81 7.70
N GLU A 81 7.04 4.06 7.65
CA GLU A 81 7.22 4.89 8.85
C GLU A 81 5.92 5.55 9.30
N ILE A 82 5.71 5.59 10.61
CA ILE A 82 4.57 6.27 11.21
C ILE A 82 4.93 7.75 11.39
N ASN A 83 4.48 8.57 10.47
CA ASN A 83 4.62 10.02 10.54
C ASN A 83 3.23 10.66 10.66
N LEU A 84 2.85 10.97 11.91
CA LEU A 84 1.57 11.56 12.29
C LEU A 84 1.79 12.73 13.23
N GLU A 85 0.96 13.76 13.11
CA GLU A 85 0.98 14.91 14.03
C GLU A 85 0.48 14.48 15.43
N PRO A 86 1.33 14.47 16.47
CA PRO A 86 1.02 13.83 17.75
C PRO A 86 -0.10 14.52 18.54
N PHE A 87 -0.29 15.82 18.35
CA PHE A 87 -1.28 16.62 19.09
C PHE A 87 -2.61 16.76 18.38
N GLU A 88 -2.70 16.30 17.12
CA GLU A 88 -3.94 16.36 16.36
C GLU A 88 -4.86 15.21 16.75
N ARG A 89 -6.18 15.39 16.57
CA ARG A 89 -7.19 14.36 16.81
C ARG A 89 -7.29 13.40 15.63
N VAL A 90 -7.64 12.15 15.90
CA VAL A 90 -7.84 11.12 14.88
C VAL A 90 -8.78 11.58 13.76
N VAL A 91 -9.97 12.06 14.10
CA VAL A 91 -10.98 12.47 13.13
C VAL A 91 -10.50 13.65 12.27
N ASN A 92 -9.82 14.62 12.87
CA ASN A 92 -9.29 15.78 12.15
C ASN A 92 -8.17 15.38 11.18
N THR A 93 -7.30 14.48 11.61
CA THR A 93 -6.21 13.93 10.78
C THR A 93 -6.77 13.29 9.50
N VAL A 94 -7.82 12.49 9.62
CA VAL A 94 -8.47 11.82 8.48
C VAL A 94 -9.24 12.81 7.61
N ALA A 95 -9.99 13.73 8.21
CA ALA A 95 -10.72 14.76 7.48
C ALA A 95 -9.80 15.69 6.69
N PHE A 96 -8.69 16.10 7.29
CA PHE A 96 -7.66 16.91 6.64
C PHE A 96 -7.07 16.20 5.42
N SER A 97 -6.75 14.90 5.55
CA SER A 97 -6.25 14.09 4.43
C SER A 97 -7.23 14.05 3.26
N ARG A 98 -8.54 13.91 3.54
CA ARG A 98 -9.58 13.99 2.51
C ARG A 98 -9.57 15.33 1.78
N GLY A 99 -9.44 16.43 2.52
CA GLY A 99 -9.38 17.78 1.96
C GLY A 99 -8.16 18.02 1.06
N LEU A 100 -7.01 17.42 1.37
CA LEU A 100 -5.81 17.52 0.54
C LEU A 100 -6.00 16.93 -0.88
N PHE A 101 -6.91 15.97 -1.03
CA PHE A 101 -7.30 15.41 -2.33
C PHE A 101 -8.45 16.18 -3.02
N GLY A 102 -8.82 17.35 -2.49
CA GLY A 102 -9.89 18.18 -3.05
C GLY A 102 -11.29 17.58 -2.90
N LYS A 103 -11.47 16.60 -2.01
CA LYS A 103 -12.78 16.01 -1.73
C LYS A 103 -13.55 16.87 -0.74
N PRO A 104 -14.86 17.08 -0.94
CA PRO A 104 -15.69 17.80 0.02
C PRO A 104 -15.74 17.04 1.36
N THR A 105 -16.06 17.76 2.42
CA THR A 105 -16.33 17.16 3.73
C THR A 105 -17.43 16.12 3.62
N ASN A 106 -17.22 14.96 4.25
CA ASN A 106 -18.19 13.88 4.29
C ASN A 106 -18.01 13.08 5.59
N ASP A 107 -18.72 13.51 6.62
CA ASP A 107 -18.64 12.90 7.95
C ASP A 107 -19.06 11.42 7.94
N ALA A 108 -20.04 11.06 7.11
CA ALA A 108 -20.47 9.67 6.98
C ALA A 108 -19.38 8.76 6.39
N ALA A 109 -18.63 9.25 5.39
CA ALA A 109 -17.51 8.52 4.81
C ALA A 109 -16.39 8.34 5.83
N ILE A 110 -16.06 9.38 6.59
CA ILE A 110 -15.03 9.33 7.65
C ILE A 110 -15.47 8.39 8.76
N GLU A 111 -16.73 8.44 9.20
CA GLU A 111 -17.27 7.52 10.20
C GLU A 111 -17.17 6.08 9.74
N LYS A 112 -17.55 5.78 8.49
CA LYS A 112 -17.44 4.43 7.91
C LYS A 112 -15.99 3.92 7.99
N ILE A 113 -15.04 4.72 7.55
CA ILE A 113 -13.60 4.36 7.58
C ILE A 113 -13.12 4.10 9.02
N LEU A 114 -13.43 5.00 9.94
CA LEU A 114 -12.98 4.87 11.33
C LEU A 114 -13.63 3.67 12.03
N ARG A 115 -14.88 3.34 11.74
CA ARG A 115 -15.54 2.13 12.26
C ARG A 115 -14.89 0.86 11.70
N GLN A 116 -14.64 0.82 10.40
CA GLN A 116 -13.99 -0.31 9.73
C GLN A 116 -12.60 -0.60 10.28
N LEU A 117 -11.90 0.44 10.72
CA LEU A 117 -10.56 0.35 11.32
C LEU A 117 -10.57 0.26 12.87
N SER A 118 -11.76 0.11 13.48
CA SER A 118 -11.94 0.08 14.95
C SER A 118 -11.33 1.30 15.66
N LEU A 119 -11.48 2.47 15.04
CA LEU A 119 -10.99 3.76 15.56
C LEU A 119 -12.10 4.72 15.97
N TRP A 120 -13.37 4.39 15.73
CA TRP A 120 -14.48 5.33 15.96
C TRP A 120 -14.57 5.80 17.40
N ASP A 121 -14.39 4.91 18.39
CA ASP A 121 -14.42 5.25 19.80
C ASP A 121 -13.24 6.13 20.23
N LYS A 122 -12.19 6.18 19.41
CA LYS A 122 -10.98 6.99 19.62
C LYS A 122 -10.91 8.23 18.72
N LYS A 123 -11.96 8.56 17.99
CA LYS A 123 -11.97 9.65 17.01
C LYS A 123 -11.55 11.01 17.57
N ASN A 124 -11.84 11.27 18.85
CA ASN A 124 -11.53 12.51 19.53
C ASN A 124 -10.21 12.49 20.31
N ASN A 125 -9.56 11.32 20.43
CA ASN A 125 -8.27 11.21 21.09
C ASN A 125 -7.17 11.88 20.24
N GLN A 126 -6.16 12.40 20.91
CA GLN A 126 -4.94 12.84 20.24
C GLN A 126 -4.12 11.64 19.78
N ILE A 127 -3.41 11.77 18.67
CA ILE A 127 -2.58 10.71 18.10
C ILE A 127 -1.56 10.17 19.10
N ARG A 128 -0.97 11.03 19.93
CA ARG A 128 0.00 10.64 20.95
C ARG A 128 -0.54 9.65 21.98
N GLU A 129 -1.86 9.65 22.20
CA GLU A 129 -2.54 8.78 23.19
C GLU A 129 -2.77 7.36 22.66
N LEU A 130 -2.52 7.12 21.37
CA LEU A 130 -2.77 5.84 20.71
C LEU A 130 -1.59 4.89 20.82
N SER A 131 -1.88 3.58 20.83
CA SER A 131 -0.87 2.53 20.66
C SER A 131 -0.23 2.58 19.26
N GLY A 132 0.91 1.91 19.07
CA GLY A 132 1.56 1.80 17.77
C GLY A 132 0.64 1.18 16.71
N GLY A 133 -0.09 0.11 17.06
CA GLY A 133 -1.06 -0.52 16.17
C GLY A 133 -2.21 0.41 15.78
N MET A 134 -2.73 1.19 16.74
CA MET A 134 -3.77 2.18 16.45
C MET A 134 -3.26 3.30 15.56
N LYS A 135 -2.03 3.78 15.77
CA LYS A 135 -1.39 4.77 14.87
C LYS A 135 -1.24 4.24 13.45
N ARG A 136 -0.91 2.96 13.29
CA ARG A 136 -0.86 2.30 11.97
C ARG A 136 -2.24 2.30 11.30
N ARG A 137 -3.30 2.01 12.05
CA ARG A 137 -4.69 2.09 11.56
C ARG A 137 -5.08 3.51 11.16
N VAL A 138 -4.61 4.54 11.87
CA VAL A 138 -4.82 5.95 11.48
C VAL A 138 -4.14 6.27 10.15
N LEU A 139 -2.93 5.75 9.88
CA LEU A 139 -2.29 5.90 8.57
C LEU A 139 -3.13 5.28 7.45
N ILE A 140 -3.73 4.11 7.69
CA ILE A 140 -4.64 3.49 6.74
C ILE A 140 -5.89 4.35 6.54
N ALA A 141 -6.47 4.87 7.61
CA ALA A 141 -7.62 5.79 7.55
C ALA A 141 -7.32 7.03 6.71
N LYS A 142 -6.15 7.63 6.87
CA LYS A 142 -5.68 8.75 6.05
C LYS A 142 -5.59 8.37 4.58
N ALA A 143 -5.01 7.22 4.27
CA ALA A 143 -4.85 6.73 2.91
C ALA A 143 -6.20 6.41 2.24
N LEU A 144 -7.23 6.06 3.01
CA LEU A 144 -8.59 5.77 2.55
C LEU A 144 -9.51 7.00 2.51
N ALA A 145 -9.11 8.12 3.11
CA ALA A 145 -9.97 9.28 3.35
C ALA A 145 -10.58 9.89 2.07
N HIS A 146 -9.89 9.80 0.94
CA HIS A 146 -10.36 10.27 -0.36
C HIS A 146 -11.02 9.18 -1.21
N GLU A 147 -11.27 8.00 -0.63
CA GLU A 147 -11.94 6.85 -1.26
C GLU A 147 -11.19 6.34 -2.50
N PRO A 148 -9.89 5.98 -2.36
CA PRO A 148 -9.10 5.45 -3.47
C PRO A 148 -9.59 4.07 -3.90
N ARG A 149 -9.28 3.69 -5.14
CA ARG A 149 -9.54 2.34 -5.67
C ARG A 149 -8.40 1.38 -5.41
N VAL A 150 -7.20 1.91 -5.22
CA VAL A 150 -5.97 1.15 -5.03
C VAL A 150 -5.26 1.63 -3.77
N LEU A 151 -4.91 0.72 -2.90
CA LEU A 151 -4.20 0.99 -1.65
C LEU A 151 -2.84 0.32 -1.67
N PHE A 152 -1.79 1.09 -1.49
CA PHE A 152 -0.42 0.61 -1.29
C PHE A 152 -0.07 0.59 0.18
N LEU A 153 0.45 -0.55 0.65
CA LEU A 153 0.91 -0.76 2.02
C LEU A 153 2.40 -1.12 1.97
N ASP A 154 3.26 -0.21 2.37
CA ASP A 154 4.70 -0.46 2.38
C ASP A 154 5.13 -1.05 3.72
N GLU A 155 5.44 -2.35 3.72
CA GLU A 155 5.81 -3.16 4.89
C GLU A 155 4.90 -2.92 6.11
N PRO A 156 3.58 -3.14 5.99
CA PRO A 156 2.58 -2.70 6.97
C PRO A 156 2.75 -3.32 8.36
N THR A 157 3.46 -4.42 8.47
CA THR A 157 3.68 -5.18 9.71
C THR A 157 5.13 -5.17 10.19
N ALA A 158 5.98 -4.34 9.59
CA ALA A 158 7.37 -4.20 10.04
C ALA A 158 7.43 -3.78 11.51
N GLY A 159 8.14 -4.58 12.34
CA GLY A 159 8.30 -4.31 13.77
C GLY A 159 7.04 -4.52 14.63
N VAL A 160 6.01 -5.17 14.10
CA VAL A 160 4.74 -5.45 14.78
C VAL A 160 4.74 -6.90 15.31
N ASP A 161 4.18 -7.11 16.50
CA ASP A 161 4.02 -8.45 17.07
C ASP A 161 2.98 -9.30 16.33
N VAL A 162 2.93 -10.60 16.65
CA VAL A 162 2.11 -11.59 15.93
C VAL A 162 0.62 -11.29 16.03
N GLU A 163 0.15 -10.79 17.17
CA GLU A 163 -1.27 -10.51 17.41
C GLU A 163 -1.73 -9.29 16.58
N LEU A 164 -0.99 -8.19 16.67
CA LEU A 164 -1.26 -6.99 15.87
C LEU A 164 -1.14 -7.26 14.36
N ARG A 165 -0.30 -8.20 13.96
CA ARG A 165 -0.16 -8.63 12.57
C ARG A 165 -1.44 -9.30 12.06
N ARG A 166 -2.05 -10.19 12.86
CA ARG A 166 -3.35 -10.82 12.51
C ARG A 166 -4.46 -9.79 12.37
N ASP A 167 -4.55 -8.85 13.32
CA ASP A 167 -5.52 -7.75 13.24
C ASP A 167 -5.36 -6.95 11.93
N MET A 168 -4.12 -6.71 11.50
CA MET A 168 -3.85 -6.02 10.24
C MET A 168 -4.36 -6.82 9.03
N TRP A 169 -4.21 -8.15 9.05
CA TRP A 169 -4.70 -9.01 7.97
C TRP A 169 -6.22 -9.03 7.88
N GLU A 170 -6.92 -9.00 9.01
CA GLU A 170 -8.38 -8.89 9.03
C GLU A 170 -8.85 -7.55 8.42
N ILE A 171 -8.17 -6.46 8.73
CA ILE A 171 -8.43 -5.16 8.12
C ILE A 171 -8.22 -5.21 6.61
N VAL A 172 -7.10 -5.74 6.15
CA VAL A 172 -6.77 -5.85 4.73
C VAL A 172 -7.80 -6.71 3.99
N ALA A 173 -8.20 -7.85 4.56
CA ALA A 173 -9.24 -8.71 4.00
C ALA A 173 -10.60 -7.99 3.91
N GLY A 174 -10.96 -7.20 4.91
CA GLY A 174 -12.18 -6.38 4.91
C GLY A 174 -12.16 -5.32 3.81
N LEU A 175 -11.05 -4.63 3.62
CA LEU A 175 -10.87 -3.64 2.56
C LEU A 175 -10.99 -4.27 1.16
N LYS A 176 -10.41 -5.46 0.96
CA LYS A 176 -10.59 -6.22 -0.27
C LYS A 176 -12.06 -6.57 -0.51
N ALA A 177 -12.77 -7.03 0.51
CA ALA A 177 -14.19 -7.36 0.42
C ALA A 177 -15.04 -6.14 0.00
N ASP A 178 -14.62 -4.93 0.37
CA ASP A 178 -15.23 -3.66 -0.08
C ASP A 178 -14.79 -3.24 -1.50
N GLY A 179 -14.02 -4.06 -2.20
CA GLY A 179 -13.62 -3.86 -3.59
C GLY A 179 -12.33 -3.05 -3.79
N VAL A 180 -11.57 -2.78 -2.73
CA VAL A 180 -10.28 -2.09 -2.84
C VAL A 180 -9.23 -3.05 -3.38
N THR A 181 -8.47 -2.62 -4.39
CA THR A 181 -7.28 -3.33 -4.87
C THR A 181 -6.13 -3.01 -3.94
N ILE A 182 -5.40 -4.02 -3.46
CA ILE A 182 -4.36 -3.82 -2.44
C ILE A 182 -3.04 -4.36 -2.95
N ILE A 183 -2.00 -3.55 -2.85
CA ILE A 183 -0.62 -3.94 -3.09
C ILE A 183 0.14 -3.75 -1.80
N LEU A 184 0.72 -4.80 -1.29
CA LEU A 184 1.56 -4.72 -0.10
C LEU A 184 2.97 -5.22 -0.40
N THR A 185 3.94 -4.62 0.27
CA THR A 185 5.31 -5.10 0.26
C THR A 185 5.61 -5.82 1.55
N THR A 186 6.42 -6.87 1.48
CA THR A 186 6.92 -7.60 2.63
C THR A 186 8.22 -8.32 2.30
N HIS A 187 8.97 -8.69 3.32
CA HIS A 187 10.11 -9.60 3.20
C HIS A 187 9.82 -10.95 3.90
N TYR A 188 8.59 -11.14 4.41
CA TYR A 188 8.15 -12.38 5.06
C TYR A 188 7.19 -13.15 4.15
N ILE A 189 7.54 -14.39 3.82
CA ILE A 189 6.71 -15.24 2.96
C ILE A 189 5.39 -15.61 3.62
N GLU A 190 5.39 -15.78 4.93
CA GLU A 190 4.20 -16.13 5.72
C GLU A 190 3.11 -15.05 5.62
N GLU A 191 3.51 -13.79 5.48
CA GLU A 191 2.58 -12.69 5.30
C GLU A 191 1.92 -12.75 3.92
N ALA A 192 2.72 -12.95 2.89
CA ALA A 192 2.21 -13.08 1.53
C ALA A 192 1.29 -14.31 1.41
N GLU A 193 1.66 -15.43 2.04
CA GLU A 193 0.84 -16.64 2.09
C GLU A 193 -0.51 -16.41 2.80
N ALA A 194 -0.51 -15.65 3.89
CA ALA A 194 -1.70 -15.44 4.70
C ALA A 194 -2.82 -14.69 3.96
N ILE A 195 -2.49 -13.70 3.12
CA ILE A 195 -3.49 -12.75 2.61
C ILE A 195 -3.50 -12.51 1.11
N ALA A 196 -2.40 -12.81 0.39
CA ALA A 196 -2.31 -12.48 -1.03
C ALA A 196 -3.12 -13.42 -1.92
N ASP A 197 -3.61 -12.91 -3.05
CA ASP A 197 -4.12 -13.71 -4.16
C ASP A 197 -2.96 -14.11 -5.10
N ARG A 198 -2.08 -13.15 -5.36
CA ARG A 198 -0.88 -13.33 -6.18
C ARG A 198 0.34 -12.80 -5.44
N ILE A 199 1.48 -13.38 -5.74
CA ILE A 199 2.77 -12.99 -5.16
C ILE A 199 3.72 -12.63 -6.29
N GLY A 200 4.28 -11.43 -6.22
CA GLY A 200 5.40 -10.99 -7.05
C GLY A 200 6.71 -11.10 -6.28
N ILE A 201 7.72 -11.71 -6.86
CA ILE A 201 9.07 -11.77 -6.27
C ILE A 201 9.95 -10.73 -6.95
N ILE A 202 10.48 -9.82 -6.16
CA ILE A 202 11.37 -8.76 -6.62
C ILE A 202 12.74 -8.88 -5.93
N ALA A 203 13.81 -8.79 -6.71
CA ALA A 203 15.17 -8.76 -6.21
C ALA A 203 16.04 -7.88 -7.11
N GLU A 204 16.95 -7.14 -6.52
CA GLU A 204 17.93 -6.30 -7.22
C GLU A 204 17.32 -5.37 -8.29
N GLY A 205 16.11 -4.89 -8.05
CA GLY A 205 15.38 -4.01 -8.97
C GLY A 205 14.66 -4.72 -10.11
N GLU A 206 14.63 -6.04 -10.13
CA GLU A 206 13.97 -6.86 -11.16
C GLU A 206 12.79 -7.63 -10.56
N LEU A 207 11.67 -7.63 -11.28
CA LEU A 207 10.52 -8.49 -10.97
C LEU A 207 10.75 -9.87 -11.59
N LEU A 208 11.14 -10.84 -10.76
CA LEU A 208 11.56 -12.15 -11.20
C LEU A 208 10.39 -13.05 -11.63
N LEU A 209 9.28 -12.95 -10.92
CA LEU A 209 8.04 -13.65 -11.27
C LEU A 209 6.83 -13.01 -10.59
N VAL A 210 5.65 -13.25 -11.16
CA VAL A 210 4.36 -13.00 -10.53
C VAL A 210 3.49 -14.21 -10.75
N GLU A 211 3.02 -14.83 -9.68
CA GLU A 211 2.25 -16.06 -9.76
C GLU A 211 1.10 -16.07 -8.74
N ASP A 212 0.08 -16.86 -9.03
CA ASP A 212 -0.96 -17.22 -8.08
C ASP A 212 -0.34 -17.81 -6.82
N LYS A 213 -0.80 -17.38 -5.66
CA LYS A 213 -0.25 -17.77 -4.36
C LYS A 213 -0.23 -19.29 -4.19
N ASP A 214 -1.36 -19.96 -4.48
CA ASP A 214 -1.47 -21.39 -4.23
C ASP A 214 -0.54 -22.20 -5.15
N LYS A 215 -0.36 -21.74 -6.39
CA LYS A 215 0.61 -22.36 -7.33
C LYS A 215 2.03 -22.17 -6.85
N LEU A 216 2.38 -20.97 -6.38
CA LEU A 216 3.71 -20.71 -5.87
C LEU A 216 4.03 -21.57 -4.64
N MET A 217 3.11 -21.62 -3.66
CA MET A 217 3.27 -22.43 -2.46
C MET A 217 3.40 -23.93 -2.77
N ALA A 218 2.59 -24.44 -3.71
CA ALA A 218 2.68 -25.83 -4.16
C ALA A 218 4.03 -26.18 -4.80
N ARG A 219 4.66 -25.23 -5.48
CA ARG A 219 6.01 -25.41 -6.06
C ARG A 219 7.10 -25.40 -5.01
N MET A 220 6.97 -24.53 -3.99
CA MET A 220 7.93 -24.44 -2.88
C MET A 220 7.85 -25.70 -1.99
N GLY A 221 6.65 -26.20 -1.66
CA GLY A 221 6.44 -27.37 -0.83
C GLY A 221 6.91 -28.70 -1.48
N LYS A 222 7.07 -28.74 -2.81
CA LYS A 222 7.59 -29.93 -3.52
C LYS A 222 9.12 -30.04 -3.53
N LYS A 223 9.83 -29.07 -2.96
CA LYS A 223 11.30 -29.02 -2.91
C LYS A 223 11.87 -29.37 -1.52
N GLN A 224 11.03 -29.84 -0.59
CA GLN A 224 11.47 -30.41 0.69
C GLN A 224 11.58 -31.93 0.66
#